data_b7f53baac68f2263978a39b75a28c33a
#
_entry.id   b7f53baac68f2263978a39b75a28c33a
#
_cell.length_a   1.000
_cell.length_b   1.000
_cell.length_c   1.000
_cell.angle_alpha   90.00
_cell.angle_beta   90.00
_cell.angle_gamma   90.00
#
_symmetry.space_group_name_H-M   'P 1'
#
loop_
_entity.id
_entity.type
_entity.pdbx_description
1 polymer ?
#
loop_
_entity_poly.entity_id
_entity_poly.type
_entity_poly.pdbx_seq_one_letter_code
_entity_poly.pdbx_strand_id
1 'polypeptide(L)'
;MNILIPLGGIGKRFGDFGYNKPKPLIKVLGKEIIFWLLDSLKFSQEDKIFIAYNEQLDYFNFSEIIKSKFPRIETCPIPSTRGASETILLSIENFRIEGDLVILDGDTWYEEDILEKVRNINSNAVTYFTSNDPDPIYSYIQIQDGKIVKIKEKSKISDNANSGCYIFSDVKELKNIISEIGFNDTKELYTSQVIDKMINKGFEFKPIKVDKFHVLGTPKQIIKFSKDFKIEPLRFCFDLDNTLVTHPTIKNDYSSVEPIPETINYLRKLKEKGHTIIIYTARRMRTHHGNVGRVIADIGETTLKTLEKFNIPYDEIYFGKPYSHFYIDDLMIDPKSDLNKTLGFYMEEVQPRHFNSVEIGKTFLKKSQDPKLHGEKYYYEWVQENAVDEIKKLFPKIISSTDDSIELEYCDGINFSTLYVNEILSEDDLKLLLNSIKKLHSYEESDQLYFKYQNFGPKLVERISKYDLTNFGVSNDEVDSLKSKLDSIATKGFKKVMIHGDAVFSNIILEKNNIKFVDVRGIDDGEKTCFGHPLYDYAKIYQSLIGYDEILLDKKIKISYKSKLVKLFEQEFDYEILNEIKIITASLLLSLIPLHSDKEKYQKYINLAKKIIQNK
;
A
#
# COMPACT_ATOMS: atom_id res chain seq x y z
N MET A 1 -34.17 5.99 16.98
CA MET A 1 -33.27 4.84 16.76
C MET A 1 -32.02 5.02 17.59
N ASN A 2 -31.54 3.97 18.28
CA ASN A 2 -30.26 3.98 18.94
C ASN A 2 -29.16 3.51 17.97
N ILE A 3 -28.05 4.25 17.87
CA ILE A 3 -26.94 3.95 16.96
C ILE A 3 -25.68 3.84 17.80
N LEU A 4 -25.01 2.69 17.76
CA LEU A 4 -23.78 2.43 18.50
C LEU A 4 -22.62 2.18 17.53
N ILE A 5 -21.50 2.87 17.76
CA ILE A 5 -20.22 2.64 17.09
C ILE A 5 -19.21 2.14 18.13
N PRO A 6 -18.95 0.82 18.20
CA PRO A 6 -18.07 0.24 19.19
C PRO A 6 -16.60 0.31 18.72
N LEU A 7 -15.74 1.01 19.47
CA LEU A 7 -14.32 1.22 19.17
C LEU A 7 -13.40 0.67 20.29
N GLY A 8 -13.72 -0.50 20.85
CA GLY A 8 -12.95 -1.10 21.96
C GLY A 8 -11.57 -1.65 21.58
N GLY A 9 -11.30 -1.85 20.30
CA GLY A 9 -10.04 -2.39 19.81
C GLY A 9 -8.93 -1.34 19.74
N ILE A 10 -7.69 -1.75 20.10
CA ILE A 10 -6.50 -0.87 20.07
C ILE A 10 -5.88 -0.69 18.67
N GLY A 11 -6.38 -1.36 17.63
CA GLY A 11 -5.85 -1.24 16.28
C GLY A 11 -4.44 -1.80 16.09
N LYS A 12 -4.05 -2.87 16.80
CA LYS A 12 -2.71 -3.47 16.83
C LYS A 12 -2.06 -3.61 15.44
N ARG A 13 -2.85 -4.05 14.43
CA ARG A 13 -2.36 -4.22 13.05
C ARG A 13 -1.74 -2.94 12.48
N PHE A 14 -2.29 -1.77 12.77
CA PHE A 14 -1.73 -0.50 12.32
C PHE A 14 -0.43 -0.15 13.05
N GLY A 15 -0.36 -0.40 14.36
CA GLY A 15 0.87 -0.23 15.14
C GLY A 15 2.02 -1.08 14.62
N ASP A 16 1.75 -2.34 14.26
CA ASP A 16 2.75 -3.27 13.69
C ASP A 16 3.36 -2.73 12.37
N PHE A 17 2.61 -1.91 11.63
CA PHE A 17 3.05 -1.24 10.41
C PHE A 17 3.52 0.21 10.61
N GLY A 18 3.78 0.62 11.85
CA GLY A 18 4.42 1.89 12.16
C GLY A 18 3.50 3.12 12.12
N TYR A 19 2.19 2.94 12.22
CA TYR A 19 1.28 4.06 12.45
C TYR A 19 1.36 4.52 13.90
N ASN A 20 1.47 5.83 14.11
CA ASN A 20 1.63 6.43 15.43
C ASN A 20 0.30 6.85 16.07
N LYS A 21 -0.80 6.81 15.32
CA LYS A 21 -2.14 7.14 15.80
C LYS A 21 -2.98 5.86 15.94
N PRO A 22 -3.92 5.81 16.88
CA PRO A 22 -4.87 4.71 16.98
C PRO A 22 -5.78 4.68 15.75
N LYS A 23 -6.25 3.50 15.38
CA LYS A 23 -7.00 3.22 14.14
C LYS A 23 -8.08 4.26 13.80
N PRO A 24 -8.99 4.66 14.70
CA PRO A 24 -10.04 5.62 14.36
C PRO A 24 -9.53 7.00 13.94
N LEU A 25 -8.33 7.39 14.39
CA LEU A 25 -7.69 8.69 14.12
C LEU A 25 -6.62 8.64 13.02
N ILE A 26 -6.43 7.49 12.37
CA ILE A 26 -5.58 7.39 11.18
C ILE A 26 -6.25 8.14 10.03
N LYS A 27 -5.48 8.97 9.35
CA LYS A 27 -5.98 9.69 8.16
C LYS A 27 -5.89 8.83 6.91
N VAL A 28 -6.93 8.92 6.10
CA VAL A 28 -7.02 8.37 4.74
C VAL A 28 -7.49 9.50 3.85
N LEU A 29 -6.70 9.87 2.84
CA LEU A 29 -6.96 11.03 1.99
C LEU A 29 -7.24 12.32 2.79
N GLY A 30 -6.44 12.54 3.85
CA GLY A 30 -6.52 13.73 4.70
C GLY A 30 -7.59 13.70 5.78
N LYS A 31 -8.51 12.72 5.81
CA LYS A 31 -9.62 12.60 6.76
C LYS A 31 -9.45 11.37 7.65
N GLU A 32 -9.71 11.47 8.96
CA GLU A 32 -9.65 10.36 9.89
C GLU A 32 -10.69 9.27 9.56
N ILE A 33 -10.34 7.99 9.76
CA ILE A 33 -11.21 6.84 9.46
C ILE A 33 -12.60 7.03 10.07
N ILE A 34 -12.69 7.41 11.33
CA ILE A 34 -13.98 7.58 11.99
C ILE A 34 -14.85 8.67 11.32
N PHE A 35 -14.25 9.73 10.79
CA PHE A 35 -15.00 10.79 10.12
C PHE A 35 -15.45 10.42 8.71
N TRP A 36 -14.80 9.45 8.05
CA TRP A 36 -15.35 8.87 6.83
C TRP A 36 -16.71 8.24 7.10
N LEU A 37 -16.85 7.48 8.19
CA LEU A 37 -18.15 6.93 8.61
C LEU A 37 -19.11 8.03 9.02
N LEU A 38 -18.75 8.86 10.02
CA LEU A 38 -19.69 9.82 10.63
C LEU A 38 -20.23 10.86 9.64
N ASP A 39 -19.40 11.35 8.70
CA ASP A 39 -19.82 12.30 7.66
C ASP A 39 -20.80 11.68 6.65
N SER A 40 -20.83 10.35 6.51
CA SER A 40 -21.77 9.66 5.61
C SER A 40 -23.15 9.39 6.22
N LEU A 41 -23.25 9.46 7.56
CA LEU A 41 -24.47 9.11 8.27
C LEU A 41 -25.44 10.30 8.33
N LYS A 42 -26.65 10.13 7.81
CA LYS A 42 -27.72 11.14 7.90
C LYS A 42 -28.56 10.93 9.15
N PHE A 43 -28.09 11.48 10.26
CA PHE A 43 -28.78 11.40 11.54
C PHE A 43 -30.09 12.20 11.54
N SER A 44 -31.16 11.62 12.05
CA SER A 44 -32.40 12.36 12.37
C SER A 44 -32.27 13.06 13.72
N GLN A 45 -33.23 13.97 14.02
CA GLN A 45 -33.24 14.66 15.32
C GLN A 45 -33.54 13.72 16.50
N GLU A 46 -34.23 12.63 16.24
CA GLU A 46 -34.65 11.64 17.24
C GLU A 46 -33.61 10.55 17.48
N ASP A 47 -32.55 10.49 16.64
CA ASP A 47 -31.50 9.47 16.79
C ASP A 47 -30.64 9.77 18.01
N LYS A 48 -30.37 8.73 18.80
CA LYS A 48 -29.38 8.73 19.88
C LYS A 48 -28.13 8.02 19.37
N ILE A 49 -26.99 8.69 19.49
CA ILE A 49 -25.76 8.22 18.88
C ILE A 49 -24.71 8.03 19.95
N PHE A 50 -24.15 6.84 20.04
CA PHE A 50 -23.22 6.42 21.08
C PHE A 50 -21.91 5.94 20.45
N ILE A 51 -20.78 6.38 21.00
CA ILE A 51 -19.44 5.86 20.68
C ILE A 51 -18.80 5.39 21.98
N ALA A 52 -18.64 4.09 22.14
CA ALA A 52 -17.80 3.52 23.18
C ALA A 52 -16.41 3.26 22.59
N TYR A 53 -15.38 3.79 23.22
CA TYR A 53 -14.04 3.74 22.68
C TYR A 53 -13.01 3.29 23.74
N ASN A 54 -11.93 2.65 23.29
CA ASN A 54 -10.85 2.24 24.18
C ASN A 54 -10.27 3.46 24.91
N GLU A 55 -10.16 3.42 26.24
CA GLU A 55 -9.68 4.52 27.09
C GLU A 55 -8.29 5.07 26.69
N GLN A 56 -7.45 4.27 26.01
CA GLN A 56 -6.16 4.75 25.49
C GLN A 56 -6.32 5.86 24.43
N LEU A 57 -7.50 6.01 23.82
CA LEU A 57 -7.76 7.09 22.89
C LEU A 57 -7.86 8.46 23.58
N ASP A 58 -8.03 8.51 24.91
CA ASP A 58 -8.03 9.76 25.69
C ASP A 58 -6.67 10.48 25.62
N TYR A 59 -5.55 9.74 25.45
CA TYR A 59 -4.24 10.35 25.17
C TYR A 59 -4.21 11.20 23.88
N PHE A 60 -5.20 11.02 23.02
CA PHE A 60 -5.35 11.74 21.76
C PHE A 60 -6.55 12.71 21.76
N ASN A 61 -7.14 12.98 22.93
CA ASN A 61 -8.34 13.82 23.09
C ASN A 61 -9.51 13.37 22.20
N PHE A 62 -9.73 12.06 22.08
CA PHE A 62 -10.68 11.48 21.12
C PHE A 62 -12.11 12.01 21.33
N SER A 63 -12.59 12.05 22.58
CA SER A 63 -13.93 12.56 22.90
C SER A 63 -14.13 14.01 22.45
N GLU A 64 -13.15 14.87 22.71
CA GLU A 64 -13.17 16.29 22.33
C GLU A 64 -13.17 16.44 20.81
N ILE A 65 -12.35 15.67 20.11
CA ILE A 65 -12.30 15.66 18.64
C ILE A 65 -13.67 15.26 18.06
N ILE A 66 -14.31 14.24 18.59
CA ILE A 66 -15.66 13.81 18.13
C ILE A 66 -16.68 14.91 18.42
N LYS A 67 -16.75 15.40 19.67
CA LYS A 67 -17.74 16.39 20.09
C LYS A 67 -17.60 17.74 19.40
N SER A 68 -16.38 18.12 18.99
CA SER A 68 -16.14 19.37 18.26
C SER A 68 -16.86 19.41 16.91
N LYS A 69 -17.01 18.26 16.23
CA LYS A 69 -17.68 18.12 14.93
C LYS A 69 -19.13 17.61 15.07
N PHE A 70 -19.36 16.74 16.04
CA PHE A 70 -20.63 16.04 16.25
C PHE A 70 -21.07 16.17 17.73
N PRO A 71 -21.53 17.35 18.17
CA PRO A 71 -21.82 17.62 19.60
C PRO A 71 -22.95 16.77 20.19
N ARG A 72 -23.79 16.16 19.35
CA ARG A 72 -24.90 15.26 19.78
C ARG A 72 -24.45 13.85 20.08
N ILE A 73 -23.22 13.46 19.71
CA ILE A 73 -22.72 12.11 19.96
C ILE A 73 -22.32 11.97 21.42
N GLU A 74 -22.88 11.01 22.09
CA GLU A 74 -22.43 10.60 23.43
C GLU A 74 -21.22 9.68 23.33
N THR A 75 -20.18 9.97 24.07
CA THR A 75 -18.92 9.20 24.06
C THR A 75 -18.64 8.65 25.44
N CYS A 76 -18.12 7.42 25.51
CA CYS A 76 -17.74 6.78 26.77
C CYS A 76 -16.42 5.99 26.60
N PRO A 77 -15.37 6.31 27.38
CA PRO A 77 -14.19 5.48 27.43
C PRO A 77 -14.50 4.15 28.11
N ILE A 78 -13.96 3.06 27.57
CA ILE A 78 -14.06 1.72 28.13
C ILE A 78 -12.67 1.06 28.20
N PRO A 79 -12.44 0.13 29.12
CA PRO A 79 -11.18 -0.62 29.16
C PRO A 79 -11.00 -1.46 27.89
N SER A 80 -9.80 -1.97 27.69
CA SER A 80 -9.52 -2.90 26.59
C SER A 80 -10.39 -4.14 26.70
N THR A 81 -11.03 -4.53 25.60
CA THR A 81 -11.98 -5.63 25.54
C THR A 81 -11.41 -6.85 24.80
N ARG A 82 -12.00 -8.01 25.04
CA ARG A 82 -11.65 -9.30 24.40
C ARG A 82 -12.34 -9.51 23.05
N GLY A 83 -12.98 -8.48 22.50
CA GLY A 83 -13.63 -8.51 21.18
C GLY A 83 -14.84 -7.60 21.07
N ALA A 84 -15.42 -7.56 19.86
CA ALA A 84 -16.53 -6.67 19.54
C ALA A 84 -17.73 -6.86 20.46
N SER A 85 -18.08 -8.10 20.79
CA SER A 85 -19.26 -8.40 21.62
C SER A 85 -19.11 -7.91 23.07
N GLU A 86 -17.91 -7.95 23.66
CA GLU A 86 -17.68 -7.37 24.98
C GLU A 86 -17.76 -5.84 24.94
N THR A 87 -17.23 -5.22 23.87
CA THR A 87 -17.38 -3.79 23.63
C THR A 87 -18.85 -3.40 23.56
N ILE A 88 -19.67 -4.16 22.84
CA ILE A 88 -21.11 -3.93 22.72
C ILE A 88 -21.80 -4.05 24.08
N LEU A 89 -21.48 -5.10 24.86
CA LEU A 89 -22.08 -5.29 26.19
C LEU A 89 -21.79 -4.12 27.11
N LEU A 90 -20.52 -3.74 27.24
CA LEU A 90 -20.11 -2.59 28.06
C LEU A 90 -20.74 -1.28 27.59
N SER A 91 -20.91 -1.12 26.28
CA SER A 91 -21.59 0.05 25.71
C SER A 91 -23.05 0.12 26.12
N ILE A 92 -23.78 -1.00 25.99
CA ILE A 92 -25.19 -1.09 26.39
C ILE A 92 -25.36 -0.74 27.87
N GLU A 93 -24.46 -1.22 28.72
CA GLU A 93 -24.52 -0.97 30.16
C GLU A 93 -24.19 0.47 30.54
N ASN A 94 -23.11 1.03 29.99
CA ASN A 94 -22.65 2.37 30.33
C ASN A 94 -23.61 3.46 29.82
N PHE A 95 -24.13 3.32 28.62
CA PHE A 95 -25.10 4.27 28.05
C PHE A 95 -26.56 3.96 28.44
N ARG A 96 -26.82 2.83 29.10
CA ARG A 96 -28.15 2.36 29.48
C ARG A 96 -29.09 2.31 28.27
N ILE A 97 -28.63 1.69 27.18
CA ILE A 97 -29.39 1.60 25.95
C ILE A 97 -30.55 0.64 26.13
N GLU A 98 -31.74 1.05 25.71
CA GLU A 98 -32.99 0.26 25.74
C GLU A 98 -33.66 0.30 24.37
N GLY A 99 -34.44 -0.76 24.04
CA GLY A 99 -35.19 -0.90 22.80
C GLY A 99 -34.36 -1.45 21.65
N ASP A 100 -34.55 -0.87 20.46
CA ASP A 100 -33.83 -1.24 19.25
C ASP A 100 -32.39 -0.66 19.20
N LEU A 101 -31.51 -1.35 18.53
CA LEU A 101 -30.12 -0.93 18.40
C LEU A 101 -29.57 -1.23 17.00
N VAL A 102 -29.00 -0.21 16.36
CA VAL A 102 -28.17 -0.33 15.17
C VAL A 102 -26.70 -0.22 15.57
N ILE A 103 -25.90 -1.18 15.20
CA ILE A 103 -24.45 -1.19 15.44
C ILE A 103 -23.73 -1.02 14.11
N LEU A 104 -22.76 -0.10 14.07
CA LEU A 104 -21.94 0.18 12.89
C LEU A 104 -20.46 -0.07 13.21
N ASP A 105 -19.78 -0.85 12.39
CA ASP A 105 -18.33 -1.00 12.49
C ASP A 105 -17.64 0.33 12.16
N GLY A 106 -16.80 0.84 13.07
CA GLY A 106 -16.22 2.18 13.01
C GLY A 106 -15.15 2.40 11.94
N ASP A 107 -14.90 1.40 11.11
CA ASP A 107 -13.94 1.40 10.00
C ASP A 107 -14.57 1.13 8.63
N THR A 108 -15.89 1.17 8.56
CA THR A 108 -16.65 1.03 7.31
C THR A 108 -17.26 2.36 6.90
N TRP A 109 -16.95 2.81 5.69
CA TRP A 109 -17.56 3.98 5.09
C TRP A 109 -18.58 3.57 4.03
N TYR A 110 -19.80 4.14 4.12
CA TYR A 110 -20.87 3.91 3.18
C TYR A 110 -21.05 5.11 2.24
N GLU A 111 -20.99 4.89 0.93
CA GLU A 111 -21.33 5.93 -0.06
C GLU A 111 -22.85 6.14 -0.14
N GLU A 112 -23.63 5.13 0.23
CA GLU A 112 -25.09 5.19 0.33
C GLU A 112 -25.54 5.47 1.76
N ASP A 113 -26.77 6.02 1.92
CA ASP A 113 -27.33 6.28 3.24
C ASP A 113 -27.73 4.98 3.92
N ILE A 114 -26.81 4.42 4.71
CA ILE A 114 -27.04 3.17 5.42
C ILE A 114 -28.15 3.31 6.47
N LEU A 115 -28.27 4.48 7.12
CA LEU A 115 -29.30 4.70 8.14
C LEU A 115 -30.70 4.71 7.53
N GLU A 116 -30.88 5.30 6.35
CA GLU A 116 -32.16 5.26 5.63
C GLU A 116 -32.58 3.83 5.27
N LYS A 117 -31.62 3.00 4.85
CA LYS A 117 -31.88 1.58 4.53
C LYS A 117 -32.35 0.77 5.73
N VAL A 118 -31.90 1.10 6.94
CA VAL A 118 -32.19 0.32 8.14
C VAL A 118 -33.25 0.93 9.04
N ARG A 119 -33.63 2.20 8.85
CA ARG A 119 -34.50 2.97 9.72
C ARG A 119 -35.88 2.35 9.94
N ASN A 120 -36.44 1.70 8.92
CA ASN A 120 -37.78 1.09 8.97
C ASN A 120 -37.73 -0.43 9.23
N ILE A 121 -36.63 -0.94 9.70
CA ILE A 121 -36.45 -2.37 10.00
C ILE A 121 -36.84 -2.63 11.47
N ASN A 122 -38.02 -3.19 11.69
CA ASN A 122 -38.51 -3.53 13.02
C ASN A 122 -38.21 -5.00 13.42
N SER A 123 -37.07 -5.54 12.96
CA SER A 123 -36.65 -6.92 13.22
C SER A 123 -35.14 -6.98 13.25
N ASN A 124 -34.57 -8.06 13.79
CA ASN A 124 -33.11 -8.25 13.65
C ASN A 124 -32.73 -8.35 12.17
N ALA A 125 -31.58 -7.76 11.82
CA ALA A 125 -31.06 -7.82 10.46
C ALA A 125 -29.54 -7.71 10.43
N VAL A 126 -28.94 -8.15 9.35
CA VAL A 126 -27.51 -7.97 9.04
C VAL A 126 -27.38 -7.45 7.62
N THR A 127 -26.57 -6.43 7.44
CA THR A 127 -26.27 -5.94 6.11
C THR A 127 -25.17 -6.78 5.46
N TYR A 128 -25.28 -7.00 4.16
CA TYR A 128 -24.34 -7.85 3.42
C TYR A 128 -24.08 -7.35 2.01
N PHE A 129 -23.00 -7.84 1.44
CA PHE A 129 -22.63 -7.66 0.04
C PHE A 129 -22.16 -8.97 -0.57
N THR A 130 -22.08 -9.05 -1.89
CA THR A 130 -21.53 -10.22 -2.58
C THR A 130 -20.02 -10.08 -2.67
N SER A 131 -19.28 -10.94 -1.97
CA SER A 131 -17.82 -10.99 -1.96
C SER A 131 -17.30 -12.02 -2.96
N ASN A 132 -16.53 -11.55 -3.93
CA ASN A 132 -15.78 -12.41 -4.85
C ASN A 132 -14.38 -12.75 -4.32
N ASP A 133 -14.10 -12.40 -3.05
CA ASP A 133 -12.80 -12.69 -2.43
C ASP A 133 -12.67 -14.22 -2.21
N PRO A 134 -11.60 -14.85 -2.66
CA PRO A 134 -11.37 -16.28 -2.42
C PRO A 134 -11.11 -16.58 -0.95
N ASP A 135 -10.54 -15.62 -0.21
CA ASP A 135 -10.20 -15.78 1.20
C ASP A 135 -11.34 -15.34 2.12
N PRO A 136 -11.62 -16.09 3.17
CA PRO A 136 -12.70 -15.78 4.10
C PRO A 136 -12.27 -14.70 5.12
N ILE A 137 -12.09 -13.46 4.67
CA ILE A 137 -11.66 -12.34 5.53
C ILE A 137 -12.80 -11.66 6.31
N TYR A 138 -14.05 -11.95 5.95
CA TYR A 138 -15.26 -11.39 6.55
C TYR A 138 -16.03 -12.44 7.37
N SER A 139 -17.10 -12.00 8.04
CA SER A 139 -18.17 -12.90 8.44
C SER A 139 -19.09 -13.14 7.24
N TYR A 140 -19.48 -14.38 6.99
CA TYR A 140 -20.33 -14.76 5.85
C TYR A 140 -21.68 -15.25 6.32
N ILE A 141 -22.76 -14.87 5.61
CA ILE A 141 -24.13 -15.24 5.93
C ILE A 141 -24.69 -16.21 4.88
N GLN A 142 -25.42 -17.21 5.33
CA GLN A 142 -26.20 -18.09 4.45
C GLN A 142 -27.66 -17.64 4.49
N ILE A 143 -28.22 -17.36 3.31
CA ILE A 143 -29.60 -16.89 3.16
C ILE A 143 -30.45 -18.01 2.58
N GLN A 144 -31.62 -18.26 3.21
CA GLN A 144 -32.64 -19.20 2.73
C GLN A 144 -34.02 -18.58 3.00
N ASP A 145 -34.92 -18.62 2.01
CA ASP A 145 -36.29 -18.11 2.07
C ASP A 145 -36.35 -16.66 2.59
N GLY A 146 -35.41 -15.81 2.19
CA GLY A 146 -35.33 -14.40 2.59
C GLY A 146 -34.86 -14.16 4.03
N LYS A 147 -34.38 -15.18 4.74
CA LYS A 147 -33.88 -15.12 6.11
C LYS A 147 -32.41 -15.58 6.17
N ILE A 148 -31.68 -15.06 7.14
CA ILE A 148 -30.34 -15.55 7.45
C ILE A 148 -30.48 -16.78 8.33
N VAL A 149 -30.01 -17.93 7.83
CA VAL A 149 -30.08 -19.22 8.55
C VAL A 149 -28.77 -19.58 9.25
N LYS A 150 -27.67 -18.92 8.89
CA LYS A 150 -26.36 -19.15 9.48
C LYS A 150 -25.43 -17.97 9.22
N ILE A 151 -24.54 -17.67 10.17
CA ILE A 151 -23.45 -16.73 10.01
C ILE A 151 -22.16 -17.34 10.58
N LYS A 152 -21.04 -17.18 9.90
CA LYS A 152 -19.73 -17.69 10.36
C LYS A 152 -18.64 -16.65 10.16
N GLU A 153 -17.82 -16.47 11.18
CA GLU A 153 -16.64 -15.63 11.17
C GLU A 153 -15.52 -16.30 10.38
N LYS A 154 -14.95 -15.56 9.43
CA LYS A 154 -13.79 -16.00 8.63
C LYS A 154 -13.92 -17.41 8.05
N SER A 155 -15.12 -17.76 7.61
CA SER A 155 -15.45 -19.05 7.00
C SER A 155 -16.43 -18.83 5.86
N LYS A 156 -15.99 -19.07 4.64
CA LYS A 156 -16.77 -18.79 3.41
C LYS A 156 -17.87 -19.84 3.20
N ILE A 157 -18.97 -19.70 3.95
CA ILE A 157 -20.16 -20.58 3.82
C ILE A 157 -21.08 -20.16 2.66
N SER A 158 -20.84 -18.99 2.07
CA SER A 158 -21.52 -18.44 0.89
C SER A 158 -20.68 -17.29 0.32
N ASP A 159 -21.15 -16.63 -0.75
CA ASP A 159 -20.56 -15.39 -1.26
C ASP A 159 -21.12 -14.12 -0.58
N ASN A 160 -22.06 -14.25 0.36
CA ASN A 160 -22.66 -13.12 1.05
C ASN A 160 -21.86 -12.76 2.30
N ALA A 161 -21.04 -11.73 2.21
CA ALA A 161 -20.21 -11.23 3.30
C ALA A 161 -20.91 -10.09 4.04
N ASN A 162 -20.71 -10.02 5.35
CA ASN A 162 -21.21 -8.93 6.18
C ASN A 162 -20.49 -7.61 5.90
N SER A 163 -21.23 -6.51 5.81
CA SER A 163 -20.71 -5.16 5.54
C SER A 163 -20.49 -4.29 6.79
N GLY A 164 -20.70 -4.84 8.01
CA GLY A 164 -20.40 -4.13 9.26
C GLY A 164 -21.54 -3.28 9.83
N CYS A 165 -22.80 -3.53 9.43
CA CYS A 165 -23.97 -2.95 10.05
C CYS A 165 -24.92 -4.06 10.54
N TYR A 166 -25.32 -3.97 11.80
CA TYR A 166 -26.17 -4.96 12.48
C TYR A 166 -27.35 -4.27 13.15
N ILE A 167 -28.52 -4.88 13.05
CA ILE A 167 -29.76 -4.38 13.65
C ILE A 167 -30.28 -5.41 14.65
N PHE A 168 -30.52 -4.97 15.88
CA PHE A 168 -31.14 -5.77 16.93
C PHE A 168 -32.42 -5.09 17.36
N SER A 169 -33.53 -5.81 17.27
CA SER A 169 -34.85 -5.30 17.62
C SER A 169 -35.07 -5.14 19.13
N ASP A 170 -34.29 -5.86 19.94
CA ASP A 170 -34.32 -5.75 21.40
C ASP A 170 -32.91 -5.96 21.99
N VAL A 171 -32.38 -4.90 22.59
CA VAL A 171 -31.12 -4.89 23.30
C VAL A 171 -31.07 -5.87 24.47
N LYS A 172 -32.21 -6.13 25.16
CA LYS A 172 -32.27 -7.06 26.29
C LYS A 172 -31.91 -8.47 25.86
N GLU A 173 -32.44 -8.91 24.71
CA GLU A 173 -32.15 -10.22 24.17
C GLU A 173 -30.66 -10.32 23.74
N LEU A 174 -30.14 -9.29 23.08
CA LEU A 174 -28.75 -9.21 22.72
C LEU A 174 -27.84 -9.34 23.95
N LYS A 175 -28.13 -8.57 25.01
CA LYS A 175 -27.39 -8.60 26.28
C LYS A 175 -27.41 -9.98 26.92
N ASN A 176 -28.58 -10.60 26.98
CA ASN A 176 -28.76 -11.95 27.56
C ASN A 176 -27.89 -12.98 26.80
N ILE A 177 -27.93 -12.95 25.49
CA ILE A 177 -27.16 -13.89 24.66
C ILE A 177 -25.62 -13.69 24.81
N ILE A 178 -25.16 -12.43 24.83
CA ILE A 178 -23.73 -12.14 25.07
C ILE A 178 -23.31 -12.67 26.44
N SER A 179 -24.11 -12.39 27.48
CA SER A 179 -23.83 -12.84 28.86
C SER A 179 -23.83 -14.37 28.99
N GLU A 180 -24.71 -15.06 28.27
CA GLU A 180 -24.79 -16.53 28.25
C GLU A 180 -23.62 -17.19 27.53
N ILE A 181 -23.06 -16.56 26.48
CA ILE A 181 -21.86 -17.05 25.82
C ILE A 181 -20.68 -16.95 26.79
N GLY A 182 -20.64 -15.87 27.57
CA GLY A 182 -19.53 -15.56 28.46
C GLY A 182 -18.27 -15.18 27.71
N PHE A 183 -17.24 -14.80 28.45
CA PHE A 183 -15.96 -14.39 27.89
C PHE A 183 -14.86 -15.33 28.38
N ASN A 184 -14.13 -15.92 27.45
CA ASN A 184 -12.99 -16.78 27.74
C ASN A 184 -11.71 -15.99 27.41
N ASP A 185 -10.70 -15.98 28.29
CA ASP A 185 -9.50 -15.16 28.18
C ASP A 185 -8.63 -15.45 26.95
N THR A 186 -8.92 -16.54 26.22
CA THR A 186 -8.11 -17.00 25.08
C THR A 186 -8.74 -16.79 23.70
N LYS A 187 -10.00 -16.36 23.61
CA LYS A 187 -10.71 -16.21 22.31
C LYS A 187 -11.44 -14.90 22.20
N GLU A 188 -11.18 -14.20 21.10
CA GLU A 188 -11.95 -13.03 20.68
C GLU A 188 -13.40 -13.44 20.40
N LEU A 189 -14.39 -12.73 20.98
CA LEU A 189 -15.81 -12.94 20.74
C LEU A 189 -16.32 -11.92 19.71
N TYR A 190 -16.63 -12.41 18.53
CA TYR A 190 -17.15 -11.62 17.41
C TYR A 190 -18.67 -11.48 17.47
N THR A 191 -19.18 -10.38 16.93
CA THR A 191 -20.65 -10.15 16.78
C THR A 191 -21.33 -11.27 15.98
N SER A 192 -20.66 -11.82 14.98
CA SER A 192 -21.14 -12.96 14.18
C SER A 192 -21.45 -14.21 15.01
N GLN A 193 -20.67 -14.47 16.07
CA GLN A 193 -20.88 -15.63 16.94
C GLN A 193 -22.14 -15.43 17.83
N VAL A 194 -22.39 -14.20 18.27
CA VAL A 194 -23.59 -13.86 19.01
C VAL A 194 -24.82 -14.04 18.13
N ILE A 195 -24.77 -13.53 16.89
CA ILE A 195 -25.85 -13.68 15.91
C ILE A 195 -26.11 -15.16 15.57
N ASP A 196 -25.04 -15.97 15.34
CA ASP A 196 -25.18 -17.41 15.08
C ASP A 196 -25.89 -18.12 16.25
N LYS A 197 -25.56 -17.76 17.50
CA LYS A 197 -26.25 -18.30 18.68
C LYS A 197 -27.70 -17.83 18.77
N MET A 198 -27.99 -16.58 18.44
CA MET A 198 -29.37 -16.08 18.39
C MET A 198 -30.19 -16.85 17.35
N ILE A 199 -29.69 -17.04 16.14
CA ILE A 199 -30.32 -17.83 15.07
C ILE A 199 -30.62 -19.25 15.56
N ASN A 200 -29.63 -19.92 16.20
CA ASN A 200 -29.82 -21.26 16.76
C ASN A 200 -30.85 -21.34 17.88
N LYS A 201 -31.20 -20.22 18.53
CA LYS A 201 -32.29 -20.09 19.51
C LYS A 201 -33.63 -19.70 18.88
N GLY A 202 -33.71 -19.57 17.57
CA GLY A 202 -34.95 -19.28 16.85
C GLY A 202 -35.18 -17.80 16.57
N PHE A 203 -34.24 -16.89 16.86
CA PHE A 203 -34.34 -15.49 16.46
C PHE A 203 -34.18 -15.35 14.94
N GLU A 204 -35.11 -14.65 14.30
CA GLU A 204 -35.04 -14.40 12.87
C GLU A 204 -34.18 -13.18 12.56
N PHE A 205 -33.33 -13.27 11.53
CA PHE A 205 -32.52 -12.18 10.99
C PHE A 205 -32.83 -11.98 9.50
N LYS A 206 -33.08 -10.73 9.09
CA LYS A 206 -33.24 -10.35 7.68
C LYS A 206 -31.92 -9.96 7.04
N PRO A 207 -31.63 -10.41 5.83
CA PRO A 207 -30.48 -9.92 5.06
C PRO A 207 -30.85 -8.59 4.38
N ILE A 208 -29.96 -7.58 4.48
CA ILE A 208 -30.10 -6.28 3.80
C ILE A 208 -28.89 -6.07 2.91
N LYS A 209 -29.09 -6.02 1.60
CA LYS A 209 -27.98 -5.85 0.65
C LYS A 209 -27.49 -4.41 0.62
N VAL A 210 -26.16 -4.25 0.63
CA VAL A 210 -25.40 -3.00 0.49
C VAL A 210 -24.42 -3.15 -0.67
N ASP A 211 -24.39 -2.18 -1.58
CA ASP A 211 -23.56 -2.29 -2.78
C ASP A 211 -22.43 -1.27 -2.81
N LYS A 212 -22.57 -0.12 -2.12
CA LYS A 212 -21.62 0.99 -2.17
C LYS A 212 -21.06 1.29 -0.79
N PHE A 213 -19.92 0.68 -0.48
CA PHE A 213 -19.22 0.91 0.78
C PHE A 213 -17.74 0.53 0.64
N HIS A 214 -16.93 0.99 1.60
CA HIS A 214 -15.50 0.73 1.66
C HIS A 214 -15.09 0.38 3.09
N VAL A 215 -14.29 -0.68 3.24
CA VAL A 215 -13.72 -1.08 4.53
C VAL A 215 -12.32 -0.48 4.66
N LEU A 216 -12.08 0.27 5.74
CA LEU A 216 -10.82 0.96 6.05
C LEU A 216 -10.12 0.31 7.26
N GLY A 217 -10.30 -1.00 7.42
CA GLY A 217 -9.93 -1.77 8.60
C GLY A 217 -8.46 -2.21 8.68
N THR A 218 -7.71 -2.12 7.58
CA THR A 218 -6.32 -2.55 7.50
C THR A 218 -5.46 -1.56 6.68
N PRO A 219 -4.12 -1.53 6.89
CA PRO A 219 -3.23 -0.70 6.08
C PRO A 219 -3.36 -0.93 4.57
N LYS A 220 -3.51 -2.18 4.14
CA LYS A 220 -3.71 -2.52 2.72
C LYS A 220 -5.01 -1.94 2.17
N GLN A 221 -6.11 -2.02 2.93
CA GLN A 221 -7.40 -1.46 2.53
C GLN A 221 -7.35 0.05 2.38
N ILE A 222 -6.69 0.77 3.30
CA ILE A 222 -6.58 2.24 3.19
C ILE A 222 -5.65 2.66 2.03
N ILE A 223 -4.59 1.91 1.73
CA ILE A 223 -3.75 2.17 0.55
C ILE A 223 -4.56 1.97 -0.72
N LYS A 224 -5.28 0.85 -0.85
CA LYS A 224 -6.14 0.58 -1.99
C LYS A 224 -7.19 1.68 -2.15
N PHE A 225 -7.87 2.04 -1.09
CA PHE A 225 -8.86 3.12 -1.10
C PHE A 225 -8.23 4.46 -1.53
N SER A 226 -7.07 4.83 -0.97
CA SER A 226 -6.36 6.06 -1.32
C SER A 226 -5.92 6.11 -2.79
N LYS A 227 -5.64 4.94 -3.39
CA LYS A 227 -5.31 4.81 -4.81
C LYS A 227 -6.53 5.00 -5.71
N ASP A 228 -7.62 4.32 -5.37
CA ASP A 228 -8.78 4.16 -6.26
C ASP A 228 -9.80 5.28 -6.10
N PHE A 229 -9.89 5.88 -4.90
CA PHE A 229 -10.89 6.89 -4.59
C PHE A 229 -10.39 8.32 -4.87
N LYS A 230 -11.21 9.10 -5.58
CA LYS A 230 -10.92 10.52 -5.88
C LYS A 230 -11.69 11.42 -4.92
N ILE A 231 -10.98 12.36 -4.32
CA ILE A 231 -11.57 13.44 -3.50
C ILE A 231 -11.46 14.78 -4.23
N GLU A 232 -12.24 15.76 -3.76
CA GLU A 232 -12.07 17.14 -4.19
C GLU A 232 -10.65 17.65 -3.88
N PRO A 233 -10.08 18.50 -4.74
CA PRO A 233 -8.75 19.04 -4.54
C PRO A 233 -8.59 19.74 -3.18
N LEU A 234 -7.56 19.36 -2.44
CA LEU A 234 -7.19 20.01 -1.19
C LEU A 234 -6.07 21.03 -1.40
N ARG A 235 -5.84 21.88 -0.42
CA ARG A 235 -4.78 22.91 -0.42
C ARG A 235 -3.69 22.51 0.59
N PHE A 236 -2.45 22.40 0.11
CA PHE A 236 -1.29 22.04 0.92
C PHE A 236 -0.32 23.22 0.99
N CYS A 237 -0.02 23.68 2.19
CA CYS A 237 0.90 24.78 2.44
C CYS A 237 2.24 24.23 2.95
N PHE A 238 3.30 24.40 2.17
CA PHE A 238 4.65 23.98 2.50
C PHE A 238 5.51 25.19 2.91
N ASP A 239 6.24 25.04 4.01
CA ASP A 239 7.39 25.90 4.27
C ASP A 239 8.52 25.57 3.29
N LEU A 240 9.48 26.48 3.13
CA LEU A 240 10.57 26.30 2.17
C LEU A 240 11.83 25.74 2.82
N ASP A 241 12.44 26.50 3.75
CA ASP A 241 13.72 26.16 4.35
C ASP A 241 13.55 25.08 5.43
N ASN A 242 14.38 24.02 5.42
CA ASN A 242 14.26 22.79 6.20
C ASN A 242 12.99 21.94 5.94
N THR A 243 12.24 22.26 4.92
CA THR A 243 11.04 21.51 4.51
C THR A 243 11.19 21.00 3.08
N LEU A 244 11.45 21.86 2.12
CA LEU A 244 11.70 21.52 0.71
C LEU A 244 13.18 21.65 0.34
N VAL A 245 13.90 22.59 0.97
CA VAL A 245 15.33 22.77 0.79
C VAL A 245 16.03 22.87 2.15
N THR A 246 17.32 22.61 2.19
CA THR A 246 18.16 22.74 3.40
C THR A 246 18.29 24.21 3.85
N HIS A 247 18.87 24.44 5.01
CA HIS A 247 19.44 25.75 5.31
C HIS A 247 20.60 26.06 4.32
N PRO A 248 20.86 27.38 4.06
CA PRO A 248 22.01 27.76 3.26
C PRO A 248 23.31 27.12 3.77
N THR A 249 24.06 26.46 2.90
CA THR A 249 25.37 25.90 3.21
C THR A 249 26.43 26.98 3.37
N ILE A 250 26.23 28.12 2.70
CA ILE A 250 27.03 29.35 2.86
C ILE A 250 26.18 30.38 3.62
N LYS A 251 26.68 30.86 4.74
CA LYS A 251 25.94 31.79 5.62
C LYS A 251 25.41 33.02 4.85
N ASN A 252 24.10 33.24 4.94
CA ASN A 252 23.35 34.33 4.28
C ASN A 252 23.22 34.22 2.74
N ASP A 253 23.73 33.15 2.12
CA ASP A 253 23.58 32.90 0.69
C ASP A 253 22.51 31.83 0.45
N TYR A 254 21.28 32.26 0.18
CA TYR A 254 20.14 31.37 -0.09
C TYR A 254 20.22 30.68 -1.47
N SER A 255 21.19 31.01 -2.31
CA SER A 255 21.45 30.27 -3.55
C SER A 255 22.19 28.94 -3.30
N SER A 256 22.82 28.82 -2.11
CA SER A 256 23.61 27.66 -1.68
C SER A 256 22.80 26.55 -1.01
N VAL A 257 21.45 26.64 -1.02
CA VAL A 257 20.58 25.61 -0.48
C VAL A 257 20.56 24.37 -1.37
N GLU A 258 20.37 23.21 -0.74
CA GLU A 258 20.24 21.92 -1.44
C GLU A 258 18.81 21.38 -1.32
N PRO A 259 18.32 20.58 -2.29
CA PRO A 259 16.96 20.03 -2.25
C PRO A 259 16.81 18.98 -1.16
N ILE A 260 15.59 18.82 -0.62
CA ILE A 260 15.16 17.69 0.21
C ILE A 260 14.27 16.80 -0.66
N PRO A 261 14.83 15.79 -1.34
CA PRO A 261 14.12 15.07 -2.39
C PRO A 261 12.83 14.38 -1.92
N GLU A 262 12.82 13.84 -0.71
CA GLU A 262 11.70 13.11 -0.15
C GLU A 262 10.42 13.98 -0.06
N THR A 263 10.53 15.18 0.51
CA THR A 263 9.40 16.11 0.62
C THR A 263 9.03 16.72 -0.74
N ILE A 264 10.02 17.05 -1.59
CA ILE A 264 9.78 17.56 -2.95
C ILE A 264 9.01 16.53 -3.79
N ASN A 265 9.40 15.26 -3.75
CA ASN A 265 8.72 14.20 -4.51
C ASN A 265 7.29 13.99 -4.01
N TYR A 266 7.07 14.08 -2.69
CA TYR A 266 5.72 14.03 -2.14
C TYR A 266 4.85 15.21 -2.62
N LEU A 267 5.39 16.42 -2.61
CA LEU A 267 4.74 17.61 -3.12
C LEU A 267 4.37 17.48 -4.60
N ARG A 268 5.29 16.98 -5.45
CA ARG A 268 5.03 16.75 -6.89
C ARG A 268 3.85 15.83 -7.11
N LYS A 269 3.80 14.71 -6.37
CA LYS A 269 2.69 13.75 -6.44
C LYS A 269 1.35 14.35 -6.02
N LEU A 270 1.32 15.19 -4.98
CA LEU A 270 0.12 15.94 -4.61
C LEU A 270 -0.33 16.87 -5.74
N LYS A 271 0.63 17.55 -6.38
CA LYS A 271 0.35 18.42 -7.54
C LYS A 271 -0.19 17.65 -8.73
N GLU A 272 0.39 16.50 -9.07
CA GLU A 272 -0.06 15.60 -10.14
C GLU A 272 -1.48 15.07 -9.90
N LYS A 273 -1.88 14.89 -8.64
CA LYS A 273 -3.25 14.53 -8.25
C LYS A 273 -4.24 15.70 -8.27
N GLY A 274 -3.79 16.89 -8.67
CA GLY A 274 -4.65 18.07 -8.84
C GLY A 274 -4.83 18.91 -7.60
N HIS A 275 -4.09 18.64 -6.52
CA HIS A 275 -4.14 19.47 -5.32
C HIS A 275 -3.44 20.81 -5.52
N THR A 276 -3.88 21.84 -4.78
CA THR A 276 -3.26 23.17 -4.78
C THR A 276 -2.04 23.20 -3.86
N ILE A 277 -0.91 23.61 -4.39
CA ILE A 277 0.35 23.72 -3.66
C ILE A 277 0.66 25.18 -3.35
N ILE A 278 0.87 25.47 -2.09
CA ILE A 278 1.19 26.80 -1.57
C ILE A 278 2.59 26.73 -0.95
N ILE A 279 3.45 27.68 -1.31
CA ILE A 279 4.75 27.89 -0.66
C ILE A 279 4.62 29.08 0.27
N TYR A 280 5.00 28.93 1.53
CA TYR A 280 4.94 29.99 2.52
C TYR A 280 6.28 30.13 3.26
N THR A 281 7.04 31.19 2.97
CA THR A 281 8.44 31.35 3.45
C THR A 281 8.63 32.53 4.39
N ALA A 282 9.49 32.31 5.41
CA ALA A 282 9.94 33.36 6.36
C ALA A 282 11.32 33.95 5.99
N ARG A 283 11.85 33.64 4.78
CA ARG A 283 13.15 34.19 4.34
C ARG A 283 13.23 35.68 4.51
N ARG A 284 14.30 36.16 5.16
CA ARG A 284 14.60 37.57 5.39
C ARG A 284 13.55 38.35 6.20
N MET A 285 12.51 37.72 6.73
CA MET A 285 11.49 38.40 7.56
C MET A 285 12.09 39.05 8.82
N ARG A 286 13.02 38.36 9.49
CA ARG A 286 13.77 38.92 10.62
C ARG A 286 14.65 40.08 10.20
N THR A 287 15.37 39.95 9.06
CA THR A 287 16.28 40.99 8.53
C THR A 287 15.56 42.28 8.22
N HIS A 288 14.35 42.23 7.68
CA HIS A 288 13.57 43.40 7.28
C HIS A 288 12.43 43.73 8.24
N HIS A 289 12.50 43.24 9.49
CA HIS A 289 11.55 43.58 10.55
C HIS A 289 10.07 43.41 10.13
N GLY A 290 9.78 42.34 9.36
CA GLY A 290 8.42 42.04 8.90
C GLY A 290 7.95 42.83 7.67
N ASN A 291 8.78 43.65 7.06
CA ASN A 291 8.41 44.39 5.85
C ASN A 291 8.49 43.51 4.61
N VAL A 292 7.34 42.94 4.19
CA VAL A 292 7.23 41.98 3.07
C VAL A 292 7.74 42.57 1.74
N GLY A 293 7.50 43.90 1.49
CA GLY A 293 7.99 44.55 0.28
C GLY A 293 9.51 44.56 0.18
N ARG A 294 10.20 44.86 1.30
CA ARG A 294 11.67 44.79 1.37
C ARG A 294 12.17 43.34 1.28
N VAL A 295 11.47 42.40 1.87
CA VAL A 295 11.77 40.96 1.76
C VAL A 295 11.75 40.51 0.30
N ILE A 296 10.67 40.82 -0.43
CA ILE A 296 10.55 40.42 -1.86
C ILE A 296 11.65 41.10 -2.70
N ALA A 297 11.96 42.37 -2.45
CA ALA A 297 13.01 43.09 -3.17
C ALA A 297 14.41 42.50 -2.92
N ASP A 298 14.68 41.95 -1.71
CA ASP A 298 15.97 41.35 -1.32
C ASP A 298 16.12 39.90 -1.82
N ILE A 299 15.10 39.06 -1.58
CA ILE A 299 15.26 37.60 -1.72
C ILE A 299 14.28 36.96 -2.70
N GLY A 300 13.34 37.72 -3.27
CA GLY A 300 12.30 37.16 -4.14
C GLY A 300 12.85 36.44 -5.35
N GLU A 301 13.74 37.08 -6.10
CA GLU A 301 14.35 36.48 -7.30
C GLU A 301 15.11 35.18 -6.98
N THR A 302 15.96 35.20 -5.94
CA THR A 302 16.72 34.02 -5.50
C THR A 302 15.80 32.89 -5.09
N THR A 303 14.67 33.20 -4.43
CA THR A 303 13.68 32.19 -4.02
C THR A 303 13.01 31.55 -5.22
N LEU A 304 12.59 32.35 -6.22
CA LEU A 304 11.96 31.83 -7.44
C LEU A 304 12.95 30.96 -8.26
N LYS A 305 14.20 31.42 -8.41
CA LYS A 305 15.27 30.63 -9.05
C LYS A 305 15.55 29.31 -8.31
N THR A 306 15.42 29.29 -6.98
CA THR A 306 15.58 28.05 -6.20
C THR A 306 14.46 27.04 -6.53
N LEU A 307 13.20 27.49 -6.59
CA LEU A 307 12.07 26.64 -6.95
C LEU A 307 12.19 26.08 -8.36
N GLU A 308 12.60 26.94 -9.32
CA GLU A 308 12.87 26.55 -10.71
C GLU A 308 14.02 25.54 -10.80
N LYS A 309 15.20 25.84 -10.18
CA LYS A 309 16.39 24.98 -10.18
C LYS A 309 16.07 23.55 -9.72
N PHE A 310 15.23 23.40 -8.72
CA PHE A 310 14.88 22.10 -8.14
C PHE A 310 13.56 21.53 -8.65
N ASN A 311 12.96 22.12 -9.70
CA ASN A 311 11.68 21.71 -10.27
C ASN A 311 10.58 21.51 -9.20
N ILE A 312 10.42 22.49 -8.30
CA ILE A 312 9.39 22.49 -7.26
C ILE A 312 8.14 23.18 -7.81
N PRO A 313 7.08 22.44 -8.19
CA PRO A 313 5.86 23.05 -8.69
C PRO A 313 5.04 23.67 -7.57
N TYR A 314 4.41 24.82 -7.85
CA TYR A 314 3.50 25.50 -6.92
C TYR A 314 2.42 26.26 -7.69
N ASP A 315 1.31 26.56 -7.00
CA ASP A 315 0.24 27.41 -7.51
C ASP A 315 0.32 28.82 -6.92
N GLU A 316 0.71 28.90 -5.66
CA GLU A 316 0.77 30.13 -4.90
C GLU A 316 2.08 30.21 -4.13
N ILE A 317 2.65 31.41 -4.04
CA ILE A 317 3.80 31.67 -3.18
C ILE A 317 3.51 32.90 -2.31
N TYR A 318 3.75 32.75 -1.02
CA TYR A 318 3.61 33.82 -0.04
C TYR A 318 4.95 34.08 0.65
N PHE A 319 5.41 35.31 0.51
CA PHE A 319 6.43 35.86 1.37
C PHE A 319 5.72 36.49 2.57
N GLY A 320 6.37 36.52 3.74
CA GLY A 320 5.77 37.16 4.90
C GLY A 320 5.28 36.20 5.98
N LYS A 321 5.67 34.92 5.89
CA LYS A 321 5.52 34.00 7.01
C LYS A 321 6.21 34.64 8.23
N PRO A 322 5.51 34.90 9.34
CA PRO A 322 6.11 35.56 10.48
C PRO A 322 7.38 34.84 10.96
N TYR A 323 8.45 35.57 11.25
CA TYR A 323 9.56 34.96 11.94
C TYR A 323 9.13 34.61 13.36
N SER A 324 9.18 33.32 13.69
CA SER A 324 8.82 32.77 14.98
C SER A 324 9.82 31.67 15.40
N HIS A 325 9.93 31.46 16.71
CA HIS A 325 10.69 30.31 17.23
C HIS A 325 9.86 29.03 17.22
N PHE A 326 8.53 29.15 17.34
CA PHE A 326 7.59 28.03 17.32
C PHE A 326 6.32 28.42 16.58
N TYR A 327 5.76 27.49 15.81
CA TYR A 327 4.42 27.57 15.26
C TYR A 327 3.57 26.55 16.00
N ILE A 328 2.43 26.97 16.55
CA ILE A 328 1.47 26.12 17.24
C ILE A 328 0.17 26.22 16.45
N ASP A 329 -0.23 25.11 15.82
CA ASP A 329 -1.34 25.05 14.88
C ASP A 329 -1.89 23.63 14.86
N ASP A 330 -3.20 23.46 14.70
CA ASP A 330 -3.89 22.18 14.66
C ASP A 330 -3.68 21.40 13.35
N LEU A 331 -3.26 22.10 12.27
CA LEU A 331 -2.97 21.52 10.96
C LEU A 331 -1.47 21.28 10.70
N MET A 332 -0.62 21.59 11.67
CA MET A 332 0.84 21.44 11.53
C MET A 332 1.25 19.96 11.41
N ILE A 333 2.09 19.70 10.42
CA ILE A 333 2.68 18.36 10.18
C ILE A 333 4.19 18.50 10.11
N ASP A 334 4.90 17.64 10.83
CA ASP A 334 6.35 17.56 10.75
C ASP A 334 6.76 17.01 9.36
N PRO A 335 7.51 17.77 8.54
CA PRO A 335 7.95 17.32 7.23
C PRO A 335 8.88 16.09 7.27
N LYS A 336 9.46 15.76 8.44
CA LYS A 336 10.29 14.57 8.65
C LYS A 336 9.50 13.34 9.04
N SER A 337 8.17 13.49 9.29
CA SER A 337 7.29 12.33 9.52
C SER A 337 7.05 11.57 8.22
N ASP A 338 6.62 10.31 8.32
CA ASP A 338 6.10 9.58 7.16
C ASP A 338 4.81 10.26 6.68
N LEU A 339 4.92 11.12 5.66
CA LEU A 339 3.80 11.91 5.14
C LEU A 339 2.69 11.03 4.55
N ASN A 340 3.03 9.86 3.98
CA ASN A 340 2.02 8.92 3.48
C ASN A 340 1.14 8.41 4.63
N LYS A 341 1.75 7.97 5.74
CA LYS A 341 1.01 7.48 6.92
C LYS A 341 0.33 8.61 7.71
N THR A 342 0.95 9.79 7.74
CA THR A 342 0.42 10.94 8.50
C THR A 342 -0.79 11.56 7.82
N LEU A 343 -0.79 11.67 6.50
CA LEU A 343 -1.84 12.30 5.70
C LEU A 343 -2.76 11.30 4.99
N GLY A 344 -2.31 10.06 4.82
CA GLY A 344 -3.09 9.00 4.16
C GLY A 344 -3.18 9.12 2.64
N PHE A 345 -2.26 9.85 2.00
CA PHE A 345 -2.15 9.91 0.54
C PHE A 345 -1.10 8.92 0.07
N TYR A 346 -1.53 7.71 -0.28
CA TYR A 346 -0.68 6.69 -0.87
C TYR A 346 -0.77 6.79 -2.39
N MET A 347 0.33 7.19 -3.02
CA MET A 347 0.36 7.43 -4.45
C MET A 347 1.06 6.30 -5.15
N GLU A 348 0.62 5.94 -6.36
CA GLU A 348 1.36 4.99 -7.19
C GLU A 348 2.73 5.56 -7.51
N GLU A 349 3.74 4.74 -7.31
CA GLU A 349 5.14 5.14 -7.48
C GLU A 349 5.74 4.65 -8.79
N VAL A 350 4.95 3.94 -9.61
CA VAL A 350 5.39 3.42 -10.91
C VAL A 350 5.22 4.50 -11.97
N GLN A 351 6.33 5.13 -12.36
CA GLN A 351 6.36 5.99 -13.54
C GLN A 351 6.44 5.12 -14.80
N PRO A 352 5.58 5.35 -15.81
CA PRO A 352 5.77 4.75 -17.13
C PRO A 352 7.16 5.13 -17.67
N ARG A 353 7.88 4.17 -18.25
CA ARG A 353 9.14 4.46 -18.95
C ARG A 353 8.82 5.39 -20.13
N HIS A 354 9.73 6.31 -20.45
CA HIS A 354 9.55 7.41 -21.44
C HIS A 354 9.03 7.00 -22.84
N PHE A 355 9.02 5.71 -23.17
CA PHE A 355 8.62 5.16 -24.48
C PHE A 355 7.30 4.36 -24.44
N ASN A 356 6.63 4.28 -23.29
CA ASN A 356 5.35 3.59 -23.15
C ASN A 356 4.25 4.60 -22.81
N SER A 357 3.15 4.59 -23.53
CA SER A 357 1.90 5.21 -23.06
C SER A 357 1.03 4.13 -22.43
N VAL A 358 0.46 4.44 -21.27
CA VAL A 358 -0.42 3.54 -20.52
C VAL A 358 -1.75 4.24 -20.29
N GLU A 359 -2.83 3.59 -20.67
CA GLU A 359 -4.19 4.04 -20.39
C GLU A 359 -4.83 3.03 -19.43
N ILE A 360 -5.29 3.52 -18.26
CA ILE A 360 -5.90 2.70 -17.21
C ILE A 360 -7.39 3.03 -17.17
N GLY A 361 -8.23 2.02 -17.38
CA GLY A 361 -9.68 2.11 -17.30
C GLY A 361 -10.24 0.83 -16.67
N LYS A 362 -11.26 0.24 -17.31
CA LYS A 362 -11.72 -1.13 -16.98
C LYS A 362 -10.71 -2.19 -17.41
N THR A 363 -9.80 -1.83 -18.29
CA THR A 363 -8.71 -2.63 -18.84
C THR A 363 -7.42 -1.82 -18.74
N PHE A 364 -6.28 -2.50 -18.90
CA PHE A 364 -4.96 -1.90 -18.94
C PHE A 364 -4.45 -1.95 -20.38
N LEU A 365 -4.35 -0.79 -21.04
CA LEU A 365 -3.84 -0.67 -22.39
C LEU A 365 -2.41 -0.10 -22.38
N LYS A 366 -1.45 -0.86 -22.90
CA LYS A 366 -0.06 -0.46 -23.08
C LYS A 366 0.27 -0.33 -24.56
N LYS A 367 0.83 0.81 -24.97
CA LYS A 367 1.32 1.06 -26.31
C LYS A 367 2.82 1.35 -26.29
N SER A 368 3.57 0.74 -27.21
CA SER A 368 5.02 0.93 -27.30
C SER A 368 5.56 0.57 -28.67
N GLN A 369 6.57 1.31 -29.12
CA GLN A 369 7.38 0.98 -30.30
C GLN A 369 8.61 0.11 -29.94
N ASP A 370 8.82 -0.22 -28.65
CA ASP A 370 9.95 -1.04 -28.19
C ASP A 370 9.67 -2.52 -28.57
N PRO A 371 10.61 -3.20 -29.24
CA PRO A 371 10.50 -4.65 -29.53
C PRO A 371 10.20 -5.55 -28.34
N LYS A 372 10.45 -5.07 -27.12
CA LYS A 372 10.11 -5.79 -25.88
C LYS A 372 8.61 -6.03 -25.73
N LEU A 373 7.76 -5.15 -26.30
CA LEU A 373 6.32 -5.36 -26.29
C LEU A 373 5.92 -6.65 -27.02
N HIS A 374 6.62 -7.00 -28.10
CA HIS A 374 6.37 -8.27 -28.83
C HIS A 374 6.68 -9.52 -27.99
N GLY A 375 7.69 -9.42 -27.11
CA GLY A 375 7.99 -10.50 -26.17
C GLY A 375 6.92 -10.62 -25.08
N GLU A 376 6.52 -9.50 -24.49
CA GLU A 376 5.47 -9.48 -23.48
C GLU A 376 4.13 -10.01 -24.05
N LYS A 377 3.75 -9.59 -25.26
CA LYS A 377 2.59 -10.08 -25.98
C LYS A 377 2.66 -11.59 -26.17
N TYR A 378 3.77 -12.10 -26.74
CA TYR A 378 3.99 -13.52 -26.95
C TYR A 378 3.85 -14.32 -25.63
N TYR A 379 4.37 -13.79 -24.53
CA TYR A 379 4.31 -14.45 -23.23
C TYR A 379 2.87 -14.64 -22.77
N TYR A 380 2.06 -13.58 -22.78
CA TYR A 380 0.66 -13.66 -22.34
C TYR A 380 -0.19 -14.55 -23.26
N GLU A 381 0.02 -14.48 -24.58
CA GLU A 381 -0.65 -15.34 -25.56
C GLU A 381 -0.28 -16.81 -25.30
N TRP A 382 1.02 -17.10 -25.14
CA TRP A 382 1.51 -18.43 -24.85
C TRP A 382 0.92 -19.00 -23.53
N VAL A 383 0.88 -18.20 -22.48
CA VAL A 383 0.28 -18.61 -21.19
C VAL A 383 -1.20 -18.92 -21.35
N GLN A 384 -1.96 -18.10 -22.05
CA GLN A 384 -3.39 -18.34 -22.28
C GLN A 384 -3.67 -19.62 -23.06
N GLU A 385 -2.84 -19.94 -24.04
CA GLU A 385 -3.03 -21.10 -24.92
C GLU A 385 -2.52 -22.39 -24.27
N ASN A 386 -1.35 -22.37 -23.64
CA ASN A 386 -0.57 -23.57 -23.32
C ASN A 386 -0.48 -23.89 -21.82
N ALA A 387 -0.59 -22.89 -20.92
CA ALA A 387 -0.39 -23.13 -19.50
C ALA A 387 -1.61 -23.77 -18.84
N VAL A 388 -1.39 -24.47 -17.72
CA VAL A 388 -2.47 -24.99 -16.87
C VAL A 388 -3.18 -23.86 -16.14
N ASP A 389 -4.43 -24.05 -15.75
CA ASP A 389 -5.28 -23.02 -15.13
C ASP A 389 -4.67 -22.37 -13.89
N GLU A 390 -3.89 -23.12 -13.14
CA GLU A 390 -3.21 -22.62 -11.96
C GLU A 390 -2.11 -21.62 -12.27
N ILE A 391 -1.42 -21.78 -13.40
CA ILE A 391 -0.42 -20.82 -13.90
C ILE A 391 -1.13 -19.64 -14.56
N LYS A 392 -2.19 -19.87 -15.35
CA LYS A 392 -2.99 -18.80 -15.96
C LYS A 392 -3.49 -17.79 -14.93
N LYS A 393 -3.86 -18.24 -13.73
CA LYS A 393 -4.33 -17.36 -12.64
C LYS A 393 -3.27 -16.38 -12.12
N LEU A 394 -1.99 -16.66 -12.33
CA LEU A 394 -0.89 -15.78 -11.93
C LEU A 394 -0.71 -14.55 -12.85
N PHE A 395 -1.40 -14.50 -13.98
CA PHE A 395 -1.25 -13.45 -14.99
C PHE A 395 -2.59 -12.78 -15.30
N PRO A 396 -2.60 -11.51 -15.76
CA PRO A 396 -3.78 -10.90 -16.35
C PRO A 396 -4.11 -11.60 -17.67
N LYS A 397 -5.41 -11.62 -18.01
CA LYS A 397 -5.84 -12.11 -19.33
C LYS A 397 -5.52 -11.07 -20.39
N ILE A 398 -5.03 -11.51 -21.54
CA ILE A 398 -4.96 -10.65 -22.72
C ILE A 398 -6.36 -10.53 -23.33
N ILE A 399 -6.81 -9.30 -23.56
CA ILE A 399 -8.13 -8.98 -24.11
C ILE A 399 -8.01 -8.75 -25.61
N SER A 400 -7.04 -7.92 -26.00
CA SER A 400 -6.73 -7.64 -27.40
C SER A 400 -5.25 -7.27 -27.57
N SER A 401 -4.72 -7.41 -28.77
CA SER A 401 -3.36 -6.99 -29.09
C SER A 401 -3.23 -6.56 -30.55
N THR A 402 -2.32 -5.60 -30.80
CA THR A 402 -1.87 -5.20 -32.13
C THR A 402 -0.35 -5.31 -32.20
N ASP A 403 0.28 -4.84 -33.28
CA ASP A 403 1.74 -4.89 -33.36
C ASP A 403 2.41 -3.93 -32.37
N ASP A 404 1.77 -2.82 -32.01
CA ASP A 404 2.28 -1.76 -31.15
C ASP A 404 1.52 -1.59 -29.83
N SER A 405 0.56 -2.47 -29.55
CA SER A 405 -0.25 -2.39 -28.33
C SER A 405 -0.66 -3.75 -27.77
N ILE A 406 -0.88 -3.77 -26.45
CA ILE A 406 -1.46 -4.90 -25.72
C ILE A 406 -2.50 -4.37 -24.73
N GLU A 407 -3.67 -4.98 -24.74
CA GLU A 407 -4.74 -4.72 -23.79
C GLU A 407 -4.93 -5.91 -22.87
N LEU A 408 -4.78 -5.68 -21.58
CA LEU A 408 -4.84 -6.70 -20.52
C LEU A 408 -6.03 -6.46 -19.59
N GLU A 409 -6.46 -7.52 -18.92
CA GLU A 409 -7.33 -7.44 -17.74
C GLU A 409 -6.69 -6.50 -16.70
N TYR A 410 -7.47 -5.60 -16.13
CA TYR A 410 -6.99 -4.74 -15.06
C TYR A 410 -6.83 -5.55 -13.77
N CYS A 411 -5.62 -5.56 -13.21
CA CYS A 411 -5.35 -6.20 -11.93
C CYS A 411 -5.67 -5.22 -10.79
N ASP A 412 -6.78 -5.46 -10.09
CA ASP A 412 -7.28 -4.63 -8.99
C ASP A 412 -6.54 -4.93 -7.67
N GLY A 413 -5.25 -4.60 -7.62
CA GLY A 413 -4.38 -4.86 -6.48
C GLY A 413 -3.39 -3.73 -6.18
N ILE A 414 -2.46 -4.01 -5.27
CA ILE A 414 -1.37 -3.11 -4.89
C ILE A 414 -0.06 -3.77 -5.30
N ASN A 415 0.84 -3.04 -5.99
CA ASN A 415 2.14 -3.60 -6.31
C ASN A 415 3.03 -3.76 -5.06
N PHE A 416 3.90 -4.75 -5.09
CA PHE A 416 4.79 -5.08 -3.98
C PHE A 416 5.77 -3.95 -3.65
N SER A 417 6.17 -3.16 -4.64
CA SER A 417 7.03 -1.99 -4.43
C SER A 417 6.35 -0.98 -3.51
N THR A 418 5.07 -0.63 -3.77
CA THR A 418 4.29 0.25 -2.91
C THR A 418 4.13 -0.31 -1.49
N LEU A 419 3.84 -1.60 -1.36
CA LEU A 419 3.75 -2.24 -0.04
C LEU A 419 5.09 -2.20 0.69
N TYR A 420 6.19 -2.47 -0.01
CA TYR A 420 7.54 -2.54 0.54
C TYR A 420 8.05 -1.18 1.03
N VAL A 421 8.00 -0.16 0.18
CA VAL A 421 8.54 1.17 0.54
C VAL A 421 7.68 1.92 1.57
N ASN A 422 6.44 1.50 1.77
CA ASN A 422 5.57 2.00 2.84
C ASN A 422 5.62 1.12 4.11
N GLU A 423 6.51 0.13 4.16
CA GLU A 423 6.70 -0.80 5.28
C GLU A 423 5.43 -1.62 5.61
N ILE A 424 4.67 -2.03 4.58
CA ILE A 424 3.38 -2.75 4.71
C ILE A 424 3.42 -4.15 4.10
N LEU A 425 4.47 -4.47 3.32
CA LEU A 425 4.70 -5.83 2.85
C LEU A 425 4.96 -6.74 4.05
N SER A 426 4.10 -7.74 4.26
CA SER A 426 4.24 -8.68 5.36
C SER A 426 5.14 -9.88 4.99
N GLU A 427 5.58 -10.65 5.99
CA GLU A 427 6.29 -11.92 5.76
C GLU A 427 5.42 -12.91 5.00
N ASP A 428 4.12 -12.93 5.28
CA ASP A 428 3.19 -13.84 4.60
C ASP A 428 2.99 -13.45 3.13
N ASP A 429 3.01 -12.15 2.79
CA ASP A 429 2.98 -11.71 1.40
C ASP A 429 4.26 -12.15 0.66
N LEU A 430 5.42 -12.04 1.30
CA LEU A 430 6.68 -12.50 0.69
C LEU A 430 6.69 -14.03 0.50
N LYS A 431 6.20 -14.80 1.48
CA LYS A 431 6.03 -16.26 1.33
C LYS A 431 5.07 -16.61 0.20
N LEU A 432 3.95 -15.88 0.08
CA LEU A 432 2.99 -16.04 -1.00
C LEU A 432 3.65 -15.82 -2.37
N LEU A 433 4.46 -14.76 -2.50
CA LEU A 433 5.24 -14.50 -3.72
C LEU A 433 6.20 -15.65 -4.02
N LEU A 434 7.01 -16.08 -3.04
CA LEU A 434 7.99 -17.15 -3.23
C LEU A 434 7.31 -18.47 -3.63
N ASN A 435 6.17 -18.80 -3.04
CA ASN A 435 5.38 -19.97 -3.43
C ASN A 435 4.81 -19.82 -4.85
N SER A 436 4.41 -18.62 -5.26
CA SER A 436 3.92 -18.36 -6.62
C SER A 436 5.04 -18.49 -7.66
N ILE A 437 6.25 -18.05 -7.34
CA ILE A 437 7.45 -18.26 -8.18
C ILE A 437 7.81 -19.74 -8.24
N LYS A 438 7.82 -20.48 -7.12
CA LYS A 438 8.04 -21.93 -7.12
C LYS A 438 7.03 -22.67 -8.01
N LYS A 439 5.77 -22.24 -7.95
CA LYS A 439 4.70 -22.77 -8.80
C LYS A 439 4.95 -22.47 -10.28
N LEU A 440 5.36 -21.25 -10.62
CA LEU A 440 5.73 -20.85 -11.97
C LEU A 440 6.89 -21.72 -12.48
N HIS A 441 7.94 -21.88 -11.67
CA HIS A 441 9.13 -22.67 -12.00
C HIS A 441 8.88 -24.20 -12.06
N SER A 442 7.75 -24.69 -11.57
CA SER A 442 7.39 -26.12 -11.74
C SER A 442 7.02 -26.48 -13.19
N TYR A 443 6.84 -25.48 -14.07
CA TYR A 443 6.57 -25.70 -15.48
C TYR A 443 7.89 -25.68 -16.25
N GLU A 444 8.41 -26.87 -16.60
CA GLU A 444 9.68 -27.05 -17.32
C GLU A 444 9.45 -27.00 -18.83
N GLU A 445 10.37 -26.42 -19.61
CA GLU A 445 10.34 -26.41 -21.07
C GLU A 445 10.52 -27.85 -21.63
N SER A 446 11.51 -28.55 -21.08
CA SER A 446 11.86 -29.94 -21.44
C SER A 446 12.83 -30.50 -20.38
N ASP A 447 13.12 -31.80 -20.51
CA ASP A 447 14.15 -32.47 -19.67
C ASP A 447 15.60 -32.15 -20.07
N GLN A 448 15.79 -31.32 -21.11
CA GLN A 448 17.11 -30.92 -21.61
C GLN A 448 17.83 -30.01 -20.63
N LEU A 449 19.14 -30.26 -20.44
CA LEU A 449 20.03 -29.37 -19.71
C LEU A 449 20.65 -28.31 -20.65
N TYR A 450 20.67 -27.09 -20.18
CA TYR A 450 21.31 -25.94 -20.83
C TYR A 450 22.55 -25.54 -20.05
N PHE A 451 23.61 -25.10 -20.73
CA PHE A 451 24.91 -24.76 -20.17
C PHE A 451 25.34 -23.32 -20.47
N LYS A 452 24.42 -22.51 -21.02
CA LYS A 452 24.60 -21.08 -21.29
C LYS A 452 23.30 -20.32 -21.00
N TYR A 453 23.42 -19.13 -20.49
CA TYR A 453 22.30 -18.23 -20.31
C TYR A 453 22.71 -16.78 -20.62
N GLN A 454 22.10 -16.18 -21.66
CA GLN A 454 22.50 -14.88 -22.19
C GLN A 454 22.30 -13.73 -21.20
N ASN A 455 21.31 -13.88 -20.31
CA ASN A 455 21.02 -12.87 -19.29
C ASN A 455 22.02 -12.81 -18.13
N PHE A 456 23.05 -13.64 -18.11
CA PHE A 456 24.15 -13.61 -17.13
C PHE A 456 25.37 -12.82 -17.64
N GLY A 457 26.51 -13.49 -17.80
CA GLY A 457 27.78 -12.86 -18.19
C GLY A 457 27.69 -12.05 -19.48
N PRO A 458 27.15 -12.57 -20.59
CA PRO A 458 27.06 -11.85 -21.86
C PRO A 458 26.28 -10.54 -21.72
N LYS A 459 25.13 -10.52 -21.06
CA LYS A 459 24.34 -9.32 -20.84
C LYS A 459 25.05 -8.29 -19.97
N LEU A 460 25.77 -8.74 -18.93
CA LEU A 460 26.55 -7.83 -18.10
C LEU A 460 27.56 -7.08 -18.97
N VAL A 461 28.36 -7.82 -19.76
CA VAL A 461 29.41 -7.24 -20.64
C VAL A 461 28.78 -6.26 -21.64
N GLU A 462 27.72 -6.63 -22.34
CA GLU A 462 27.02 -5.74 -23.28
C GLU A 462 26.59 -4.43 -22.62
N ARG A 463 26.04 -4.50 -21.42
CA ARG A 463 25.49 -3.35 -20.70
C ARG A 463 26.56 -2.39 -20.20
N ILE A 464 27.65 -2.92 -19.66
CA ILE A 464 28.71 -2.11 -19.05
C ILE A 464 29.80 -1.69 -20.04
N SER A 465 29.85 -2.27 -21.25
CA SER A 465 30.91 -2.02 -22.25
C SER A 465 31.11 -0.54 -22.61
N LYS A 466 30.10 0.30 -22.43
CA LYS A 466 30.12 1.74 -22.72
C LYS A 466 30.43 2.61 -21.49
N TYR A 467 30.70 2.01 -20.34
CA TYR A 467 30.86 2.71 -19.07
C TYR A 467 32.18 2.31 -18.41
N ASP A 468 32.98 3.30 -18.01
CA ASP A 468 34.16 3.08 -17.20
C ASP A 468 33.77 2.97 -15.72
N LEU A 469 33.62 1.74 -15.23
CA LEU A 469 33.20 1.45 -13.85
C LEU A 469 34.29 1.81 -12.83
N THR A 470 35.53 2.03 -13.23
CA THR A 470 36.61 2.45 -12.33
C THR A 470 36.35 3.83 -11.75
N ASN A 471 35.66 4.71 -12.50
CA ASN A 471 35.19 6.01 -12.03
C ASN A 471 34.16 5.92 -10.87
N PHE A 472 33.59 4.74 -10.67
CA PHE A 472 32.64 4.43 -9.57
C PHE A 472 33.27 3.48 -8.54
N GLY A 473 34.58 3.22 -8.65
CA GLY A 473 35.34 2.39 -7.72
C GLY A 473 35.09 0.89 -7.86
N VAL A 474 34.72 0.40 -9.04
CA VAL A 474 34.67 -1.03 -9.39
C VAL A 474 35.82 -1.30 -10.35
N SER A 475 36.75 -2.15 -9.96
CA SER A 475 37.91 -2.50 -10.80
C SER A 475 37.54 -3.47 -11.94
N ASN A 476 38.34 -3.50 -12.99
CA ASN A 476 38.14 -4.47 -14.08
C ASN A 476 38.28 -5.91 -13.55
N ASP A 477 39.19 -6.17 -12.62
CA ASP A 477 39.34 -7.49 -11.99
C ASP A 477 38.07 -7.94 -11.24
N GLU A 478 37.37 -7.02 -10.55
CA GLU A 478 36.08 -7.32 -9.91
C GLU A 478 35.02 -7.67 -10.94
N VAL A 479 34.97 -6.98 -12.09
CA VAL A 479 34.04 -7.27 -13.19
C VAL A 479 34.36 -8.62 -13.83
N ASP A 480 35.61 -8.91 -14.12
CA ASP A 480 36.05 -10.18 -14.72
C ASP A 480 35.80 -11.35 -13.76
N SER A 481 36.03 -11.16 -12.47
CA SER A 481 35.70 -12.14 -11.44
C SER A 481 34.20 -12.40 -11.38
N LEU A 482 33.38 -11.34 -11.43
CA LEU A 482 31.93 -11.47 -11.43
C LEU A 482 31.43 -12.22 -12.68
N LYS A 483 31.96 -11.88 -13.85
CA LYS A 483 31.65 -12.58 -15.11
C LYS A 483 32.00 -14.06 -15.03
N SER A 484 33.22 -14.40 -14.58
CA SER A 484 33.67 -15.79 -14.43
C SER A 484 32.75 -16.59 -13.50
N LYS A 485 32.26 -15.98 -12.40
CA LYS A 485 31.29 -16.62 -11.49
C LYS A 485 29.96 -16.84 -12.18
N LEU A 486 29.43 -15.86 -12.95
CA LEU A 486 28.19 -16.01 -13.70
C LEU A 486 28.28 -17.10 -14.77
N ASP A 487 29.39 -17.20 -15.49
CA ASP A 487 29.64 -18.24 -16.47
C ASP A 487 29.72 -19.62 -15.78
N SER A 488 30.32 -19.72 -14.60
CA SER A 488 30.35 -20.94 -13.78
C SER A 488 28.96 -21.39 -13.35
N ILE A 489 28.06 -20.47 -12.98
CA ILE A 489 26.65 -20.81 -12.64
C ILE A 489 25.96 -21.42 -13.86
N ALA A 490 26.08 -20.81 -15.04
CA ALA A 490 25.45 -21.33 -16.25
C ALA A 490 26.03 -22.69 -16.69
N THR A 491 27.33 -22.89 -16.55
CA THR A 491 28.02 -24.12 -16.98
C THR A 491 27.80 -25.33 -16.06
N LYS A 492 27.22 -25.16 -14.87
CA LYS A 492 26.75 -26.29 -14.04
C LYS A 492 25.63 -27.09 -14.71
N GLY A 493 24.95 -26.50 -15.69
CA GLY A 493 23.78 -27.06 -16.35
C GLY A 493 22.49 -26.80 -15.56
N PHE A 494 21.46 -26.41 -16.26
CA PHE A 494 20.14 -26.13 -15.68
C PHE A 494 19.02 -26.52 -16.63
N LYS A 495 17.86 -26.88 -16.08
CA LYS A 495 16.62 -26.99 -16.86
C LYS A 495 16.02 -25.61 -17.00
N LYS A 496 15.56 -25.28 -18.20
CA LYS A 496 14.77 -24.09 -18.41
C LYS A 496 13.38 -24.30 -17.83
N VAL A 497 12.98 -23.37 -16.97
CA VAL A 497 11.64 -23.33 -16.37
C VAL A 497 10.92 -22.08 -16.84
N MET A 498 9.60 -22.05 -16.73
CA MET A 498 8.84 -20.82 -16.96
C MET A 498 9.27 -19.77 -15.94
N ILE A 499 9.73 -18.61 -16.42
CA ILE A 499 10.18 -17.50 -15.58
C ILE A 499 9.39 -16.22 -15.90
N HIS A 500 9.24 -15.35 -14.94
CA HIS A 500 8.75 -13.98 -15.17
C HIS A 500 9.74 -13.17 -16.02
N GLY A 501 11.04 -13.32 -15.75
CA GLY A 501 12.13 -12.64 -16.46
C GLY A 501 12.38 -11.19 -16.04
N ASP A 502 11.51 -10.57 -15.23
CA ASP A 502 11.71 -9.26 -14.59
C ASP A 502 10.90 -9.14 -13.28
N ALA A 503 11.04 -10.12 -12.38
CA ALA A 503 10.26 -10.24 -11.14
C ALA A 503 10.70 -9.23 -10.05
N VAL A 504 10.84 -7.95 -10.39
CA VAL A 504 11.02 -6.86 -9.42
C VAL A 504 9.68 -6.51 -8.78
N PHE A 505 9.68 -5.93 -7.61
CA PHE A 505 8.46 -5.65 -6.83
C PHE A 505 7.44 -4.76 -7.54
N SER A 506 7.88 -3.86 -8.44
CA SER A 506 6.96 -3.04 -9.25
C SER A 506 6.10 -3.86 -10.23
N ASN A 507 6.58 -5.06 -10.62
CA ASN A 507 5.94 -5.94 -11.60
C ASN A 507 5.13 -7.06 -10.94
N ILE A 508 4.93 -6.99 -9.63
CA ILE A 508 4.21 -7.99 -8.84
C ILE A 508 3.07 -7.29 -8.12
N ILE A 509 1.84 -7.72 -8.37
CA ILE A 509 0.63 -7.15 -7.79
C ILE A 509 0.03 -8.13 -6.79
N LEU A 510 -0.24 -7.66 -5.57
CA LEU A 510 -1.05 -8.37 -4.59
C LEU A 510 -2.52 -8.02 -4.82
N GLU A 511 -3.27 -8.95 -5.37
CA GLU A 511 -4.69 -8.83 -5.62
C GLU A 511 -5.45 -9.83 -4.74
N LYS A 512 -6.19 -9.36 -3.73
CA LYS A 512 -7.04 -10.22 -2.86
C LYS A 512 -6.30 -11.49 -2.38
N ASN A 513 -5.12 -11.32 -1.79
CA ASN A 513 -4.22 -12.41 -1.35
C ASN A 513 -3.76 -13.38 -2.46
N ASN A 514 -3.83 -12.99 -3.71
CA ASN A 514 -3.23 -13.69 -4.83
C ASN A 514 -2.14 -12.84 -5.47
N ILE A 515 -1.19 -13.51 -6.10
CA ILE A 515 -0.15 -12.83 -6.88
C ILE A 515 -0.62 -12.71 -8.33
N LYS A 516 -0.43 -11.51 -8.90
CA LYS A 516 -0.50 -11.26 -10.33
C LYS A 516 0.85 -10.75 -10.82
N PHE A 517 1.39 -11.41 -11.82
CA PHE A 517 2.63 -11.05 -12.51
C PHE A 517 2.32 -10.19 -13.73
N VAL A 518 2.94 -9.02 -13.83
CA VAL A 518 2.76 -8.06 -14.94
C VAL A 518 4.12 -7.63 -15.48
N ASP A 519 4.16 -7.07 -16.68
CA ASP A 519 5.39 -6.60 -17.34
C ASP A 519 6.45 -7.71 -17.50
N VAL A 520 6.00 -8.88 -17.94
CA VAL A 520 6.83 -10.07 -18.17
C VAL A 520 7.79 -9.88 -19.34
N ARG A 521 8.88 -10.60 -19.36
CA ARG A 521 9.93 -10.34 -20.35
C ARG A 521 9.67 -10.98 -21.72
N GLY A 522 9.34 -12.25 -21.81
CA GLY A 522 8.98 -12.98 -23.03
C GLY A 522 10.01 -13.04 -24.17
N ILE A 523 11.27 -12.60 -23.94
CA ILE A 523 12.37 -12.62 -24.90
C ILE A 523 13.67 -13.00 -24.19
N ASP A 524 14.46 -13.91 -24.79
CA ASP A 524 15.86 -14.19 -24.44
C ASP A 524 16.70 -14.30 -25.70
N ASP A 525 17.82 -13.55 -25.77
CA ASP A 525 18.73 -13.50 -26.92
C ASP A 525 18.05 -13.23 -28.28
N GLY A 526 17.03 -12.35 -28.28
CA GLY A 526 16.24 -12.03 -29.48
C GLY A 526 15.14 -13.05 -29.81
N GLU A 527 15.15 -14.22 -29.20
CA GLU A 527 14.15 -15.26 -29.41
C GLU A 527 12.97 -15.11 -28.42
N LYS A 528 11.75 -15.34 -28.91
CA LYS A 528 10.54 -15.32 -28.08
C LYS A 528 10.48 -16.58 -27.23
N THR A 529 10.44 -16.40 -25.90
CA THR A 529 10.38 -17.53 -24.95
C THR A 529 9.78 -17.10 -23.61
N CYS A 530 9.06 -18.02 -22.96
CA CYS A 530 8.62 -17.87 -21.57
C CYS A 530 9.60 -18.54 -20.58
N PHE A 531 10.64 -19.17 -21.07
CA PHE A 531 11.51 -20.05 -20.30
C PHE A 531 12.91 -19.49 -20.10
N GLY A 532 13.52 -19.81 -18.96
CA GLY A 532 14.85 -19.35 -18.63
C GLY A 532 15.44 -20.01 -17.40
N HIS A 533 16.50 -19.42 -16.86
CA HIS A 533 17.17 -19.94 -15.66
C HIS A 533 16.36 -19.59 -14.38
N PRO A 534 16.01 -20.58 -13.53
CA PRO A 534 15.14 -20.33 -12.36
C PRO A 534 15.70 -19.30 -11.36
N LEU A 535 17.02 -19.25 -11.17
CA LEU A 535 17.62 -18.30 -10.23
C LEU A 535 17.51 -16.83 -10.66
N TYR A 536 17.14 -16.57 -11.92
CA TYR A 536 17.02 -15.21 -12.43
C TYR A 536 15.89 -14.44 -11.76
N ASP A 537 14.72 -15.06 -11.58
CA ASP A 537 13.58 -14.43 -10.89
C ASP A 537 13.86 -14.22 -9.40
N TYR A 538 14.49 -15.18 -8.73
CA TYR A 538 14.91 -15.01 -7.33
C TYR A 538 15.92 -13.87 -7.17
N ALA A 539 16.85 -13.71 -8.11
CA ALA A 539 17.79 -12.60 -8.09
C ALA A 539 17.10 -11.24 -8.31
N LYS A 540 16.05 -11.18 -9.12
CA LYS A 540 15.21 -9.98 -9.29
C LYS A 540 14.44 -9.61 -8.03
N ILE A 541 13.87 -10.59 -7.34
CA ILE A 541 13.20 -10.39 -6.04
C ILE A 541 14.21 -9.92 -5.00
N TYR A 542 15.38 -10.57 -4.92
CA TYR A 542 16.43 -10.18 -3.99
C TYR A 542 16.97 -8.78 -4.28
N GLN A 543 17.09 -8.39 -5.56
CA GLN A 543 17.43 -7.04 -5.98
C GLN A 543 16.48 -5.99 -5.38
N SER A 544 15.17 -6.24 -5.39
CA SER A 544 14.16 -5.39 -4.77
C SER A 544 14.34 -5.32 -3.25
N LEU A 545 14.48 -6.48 -2.59
CA LEU A 545 14.61 -6.59 -1.13
C LEU A 545 15.83 -5.87 -0.56
N ILE A 546 16.97 -5.84 -1.27
CA ILE A 546 18.20 -5.23 -0.76
C ILE A 546 18.30 -3.73 -0.97
N GLY A 547 17.37 -3.11 -1.74
CA GLY A 547 17.32 -1.66 -1.86
C GLY A 547 17.11 -1.08 -3.25
N TYR A 548 16.83 -1.88 -4.26
CA TYR A 548 16.53 -1.36 -5.61
C TYR A 548 15.33 -0.41 -5.59
N ASP A 549 14.21 -0.82 -5.00
CA ASP A 549 12.99 -0.01 -4.95
C ASP A 549 13.14 1.25 -4.09
N GLU A 550 13.93 1.17 -3.00
CA GLU A 550 14.26 2.34 -2.18
C GLU A 550 15.00 3.42 -2.98
N ILE A 551 15.98 3.00 -3.79
CA ILE A 551 16.77 3.90 -4.64
C ILE A 551 15.90 4.43 -5.79
N LEU A 552 15.13 3.55 -6.44
CA LEU A 552 14.28 3.91 -7.57
C LEU A 552 13.29 5.00 -7.18
N LEU A 553 12.67 4.86 -6.01
CA LEU A 553 11.56 5.69 -5.52
C LEU A 553 12.00 6.80 -4.55
N ASP A 554 13.31 6.95 -4.32
CA ASP A 554 13.91 7.89 -3.37
C ASP A 554 13.29 7.79 -1.96
N LYS A 555 13.07 6.55 -1.50
CA LYS A 555 12.49 6.24 -0.19
C LYS A 555 13.51 5.61 0.74
N LYS A 556 13.33 5.82 2.04
CA LYS A 556 14.09 5.16 3.09
C LYS A 556 13.14 4.33 3.94
N ILE A 557 13.48 3.07 4.15
CA ILE A 557 12.72 2.17 5.03
C ILE A 557 13.57 1.81 6.26
N LYS A 558 12.91 1.37 7.32
CA LYS A 558 13.59 0.97 8.55
C LYS A 558 14.47 -0.26 8.30
N ILE A 559 15.70 -0.19 8.78
CA ILE A 559 16.67 -1.30 8.65
C ILE A 559 16.12 -2.59 9.27
N SER A 560 15.45 -2.51 10.42
CA SER A 560 14.86 -3.67 11.09
C SER A 560 13.79 -4.35 10.25
N TYR A 561 12.92 -3.57 9.59
CA TYR A 561 11.91 -4.08 8.69
C TYR A 561 12.53 -4.79 7.48
N LYS A 562 13.45 -4.11 6.80
CA LYS A 562 14.20 -4.67 5.67
C LYS A 562 14.93 -5.96 6.02
N SER A 563 15.70 -5.95 7.12
CA SER A 563 16.47 -7.12 7.56
C SER A 563 15.59 -8.32 7.86
N LYS A 564 14.37 -8.11 8.35
CA LYS A 564 13.41 -9.18 8.61
C LYS A 564 12.99 -9.89 7.33
N LEU A 565 12.64 -9.13 6.28
CA LEU A 565 12.23 -9.68 4.97
C LEU A 565 13.40 -10.31 4.22
N VAL A 566 14.58 -9.69 4.26
CA VAL A 566 15.80 -10.25 3.66
C VAL A 566 16.14 -11.59 4.32
N LYS A 567 16.12 -11.66 5.65
CA LYS A 567 16.39 -12.92 6.38
C LYS A 567 15.37 -14.01 6.02
N LEU A 568 14.09 -13.67 5.92
CA LEU A 568 13.06 -14.62 5.50
C LEU A 568 13.37 -15.19 4.11
N PHE A 569 13.70 -14.31 3.15
CA PHE A 569 14.08 -14.74 1.79
C PHE A 569 15.31 -15.65 1.81
N GLU A 570 16.38 -15.25 2.53
CA GLU A 570 17.64 -16.01 2.56
C GLU A 570 17.48 -17.40 3.20
N GLN A 571 16.54 -17.56 4.13
CA GLN A 571 16.22 -18.85 4.78
C GLN A 571 15.54 -19.88 3.86
N GLU A 572 15.02 -19.45 2.69
CA GLU A 572 14.40 -20.35 1.70
C GLU A 572 15.41 -21.14 0.88
N PHE A 573 16.70 -20.78 0.95
CA PHE A 573 17.74 -21.36 0.10
C PHE A 573 18.92 -21.88 0.94
N ASP A 574 19.56 -22.93 0.46
CA ASP A 574 20.86 -23.34 0.99
C ASP A 574 21.94 -22.29 0.65
N TYR A 575 23.08 -22.39 1.32
CA TYR A 575 24.17 -21.41 1.20
C TYR A 575 24.71 -21.27 -0.23
N GLU A 576 24.81 -22.39 -0.99
CA GLU A 576 25.35 -22.37 -2.34
C GLU A 576 24.41 -21.65 -3.31
N ILE A 577 23.14 -22.00 -3.30
CA ILE A 577 22.09 -21.39 -4.14
C ILE A 577 21.93 -19.92 -3.79
N LEU A 578 21.91 -19.57 -2.50
CA LEU A 578 21.84 -18.17 -2.05
C LEU A 578 23.03 -17.34 -2.55
N ASN A 579 24.22 -17.89 -2.53
CA ASN A 579 25.40 -17.23 -3.05
C ASN A 579 25.30 -17.00 -4.57
N GLU A 580 24.79 -17.96 -5.33
CA GLU A 580 24.52 -17.80 -6.76
C GLU A 580 23.48 -16.70 -7.03
N ILE A 581 22.38 -16.68 -6.29
CA ILE A 581 21.38 -15.59 -6.36
C ILE A 581 22.02 -14.23 -6.11
N LYS A 582 22.87 -14.11 -5.09
CA LYS A 582 23.61 -12.88 -4.77
C LYS A 582 24.54 -12.44 -5.91
N ILE A 583 25.27 -13.36 -6.51
CA ILE A 583 26.13 -13.10 -7.66
C ILE A 583 25.33 -12.57 -8.86
N ILE A 584 24.22 -13.22 -9.19
CA ILE A 584 23.33 -12.77 -10.27
C ILE A 584 22.76 -11.39 -9.93
N THR A 585 22.33 -11.15 -8.69
CA THR A 585 21.82 -9.84 -8.25
C THR A 585 22.86 -8.73 -8.40
N ALA A 586 24.12 -8.98 -8.07
CA ALA A 586 25.18 -8.01 -8.27
C ALA A 586 25.34 -7.61 -9.76
N SER A 587 25.26 -8.59 -10.67
CA SER A 587 25.31 -8.33 -12.11
C SER A 587 24.10 -7.52 -12.60
N LEU A 588 22.91 -7.79 -12.06
CA LEU A 588 21.69 -7.05 -12.38
C LEU A 588 21.80 -5.59 -11.94
N LEU A 589 22.33 -5.32 -10.75
CA LEU A 589 22.52 -3.96 -10.24
C LEU A 589 23.52 -3.16 -11.10
N LEU A 590 24.64 -3.75 -11.51
CA LEU A 590 25.59 -3.11 -12.43
C LEU A 590 24.97 -2.88 -13.82
N SER A 591 24.11 -3.78 -14.27
CA SER A 591 23.40 -3.66 -15.55
C SER A 591 22.33 -2.56 -15.60
N LEU A 592 22.02 -1.88 -14.48
CA LEU A 592 21.06 -0.77 -14.44
C LEU A 592 21.64 0.55 -14.97
N ILE A 593 22.96 0.71 -14.98
CA ILE A 593 23.63 1.96 -15.35
C ILE A 593 23.11 2.56 -16.67
N PRO A 594 23.01 1.81 -17.78
CA PRO A 594 22.51 2.36 -19.05
C PRO A 594 20.99 2.60 -19.08
N LEU A 595 20.24 2.18 -18.08
CA LEU A 595 18.77 2.24 -18.07
C LEU A 595 18.21 3.47 -17.35
N HIS A 596 19.04 4.18 -16.61
CA HIS A 596 18.66 5.37 -15.87
C HIS A 596 19.44 6.59 -16.36
N SER A 597 18.88 7.78 -16.26
CA SER A 597 19.56 9.05 -16.59
C SER A 597 20.20 9.72 -15.38
N ASP A 598 19.86 9.28 -14.17
CA ASP A 598 20.28 9.87 -12.91
C ASP A 598 21.58 9.24 -12.39
N LYS A 599 22.66 10.03 -12.43
CA LYS A 599 24.00 9.60 -11.99
C LYS A 599 24.10 9.33 -10.50
N GLU A 600 23.29 9.97 -9.65
CA GLU A 600 23.31 9.71 -8.20
C GLU A 600 22.74 8.32 -7.89
N LYS A 601 21.71 7.90 -8.62
CA LYS A 601 21.14 6.56 -8.49
C LYS A 601 22.15 5.49 -8.94
N TYR A 602 22.96 5.75 -9.97
CA TYR A 602 24.01 4.81 -10.40
C TYR A 602 24.96 4.48 -9.26
N GLN A 603 25.48 5.51 -8.57
CA GLN A 603 26.43 5.28 -7.47
C GLN A 603 25.81 4.46 -6.35
N LYS A 604 24.53 4.68 -6.06
CA LYS A 604 23.78 3.91 -5.04
C LYS A 604 23.64 2.43 -5.45
N TYR A 605 23.26 2.14 -6.70
CA TYR A 605 23.17 0.76 -7.21
C TYR A 605 24.53 0.05 -7.24
N ILE A 606 25.57 0.75 -7.69
CA ILE A 606 26.94 0.22 -7.68
C ILE A 606 27.39 -0.08 -6.25
N ASN A 607 27.10 0.79 -5.29
CA ASN A 607 27.42 0.54 -3.88
C ASN A 607 26.70 -0.70 -3.32
N LEU A 608 25.46 -0.97 -3.74
CA LEU A 608 24.77 -2.21 -3.39
C LEU A 608 25.46 -3.43 -4.01
N ALA A 609 25.80 -3.36 -5.31
CA ALA A 609 26.52 -4.44 -5.99
C ALA A 609 27.86 -4.75 -5.32
N LYS A 610 28.64 -3.70 -4.98
CA LYS A 610 29.94 -3.85 -4.28
C LYS A 610 29.81 -4.55 -2.93
N LYS A 611 28.78 -4.24 -2.14
CA LYS A 611 28.54 -4.94 -0.87
C LYS A 611 28.35 -6.44 -1.05
N ILE A 612 27.70 -6.85 -2.13
CA ILE A 612 27.52 -8.28 -2.45
C ILE A 612 28.83 -8.91 -2.92
N ILE A 613 29.58 -8.23 -3.80
CA ILE A 613 30.82 -8.75 -4.38
C ILE A 613 31.90 -8.89 -3.30
N GLN A 614 31.96 -7.96 -2.34
CA GLN A 614 32.98 -7.89 -1.30
C GLN A 614 32.66 -8.66 -0.01
N ASN A 615 31.39 -8.94 0.25
CA ASN A 615 31.02 -9.82 1.34
C ASN A 615 31.31 -11.29 0.93
N LYS A 616 32.47 -11.78 1.40
CA LYS A 616 32.85 -13.19 1.34
C LYS A 616 32.15 -13.99 2.44
#